data_0021f12f3d940fba127006718235390c
#
_entry.id   0021f12f3d940fba127006718235390c
#
_cell.length_a   1.000
_cell.length_b   1.000
_cell.length_c   1.000
_cell.angle_alpha   90.00
_cell.angle_beta   90.00
_cell.angle_gamma   90.00
#
_symmetry.space_group_name_H-M   'P 1'
#
loop_
_entity.id
_entity.type
_entity.pdbx_description
1 polymer ?
#
loop_
_entity_poly.entity_id
_entity_poly.type
_entity_poly.pdbx_seq_one_letter_code
_entity_poly.pdbx_strand_id
1 'polypeptide(L)'
;MWVNKTVRDLLFVIIGSFIFSAGVNTFIISADLGEGGVTGIAIVLYYAFHISPGVTNFVFNAVLIAIGYKFLSKRSMYLTIVATVLISLFLELTVSWKIETGNILVNAVFGGMSVGLGIGVIVLAGGTTAGTTILARIANKYLDVSTPYALLFFDLIVVAISLTVIPVSYTHLTLPTNREV
;
A
#
# COMPACT_ATOMS: atom_id res chain seq x y z
N MET A 1 -4.44 13.53 -30.66
CA MET A 1 -5.37 12.90 -29.70
C MET A 1 -4.70 11.91 -28.71
N TRP A 2 -3.66 11.16 -29.11
CA TRP A 2 -2.94 10.19 -28.26
C TRP A 2 -2.04 10.82 -27.19
N VAL A 3 -1.37 11.92 -27.52
CA VAL A 3 -0.48 12.64 -26.58
C VAL A 3 -1.24 13.10 -25.34
N ASN A 4 -2.45 13.61 -25.51
CA ASN A 4 -3.27 14.06 -24.37
C ASN A 4 -3.71 12.92 -23.45
N LYS A 5 -3.90 11.70 -23.98
CA LYS A 5 -4.31 10.55 -23.17
C LYS A 5 -3.16 10.06 -22.29
N THR A 6 -1.95 9.96 -22.85
CA THR A 6 -0.76 9.54 -22.08
C THR A 6 -0.42 10.54 -20.99
N VAL A 7 -0.49 11.85 -21.28
CA VAL A 7 -0.24 12.90 -20.30
C VAL A 7 -1.28 12.83 -19.17
N ARG A 8 -2.56 12.68 -19.49
CA ARG A 8 -3.62 12.51 -18.49
C ARG A 8 -3.37 11.29 -17.62
N ASP A 9 -3.02 10.15 -18.20
CA ASP A 9 -2.79 8.91 -17.47
C ASP A 9 -1.57 9.04 -16.53
N LEU A 10 -0.50 9.70 -16.97
CA LEU A 10 0.66 10.01 -16.13
C LEU A 10 0.30 10.93 -14.96
N LEU A 11 -0.50 11.98 -15.21
CA LEU A 11 -0.99 12.87 -14.15
C LEU A 11 -1.80 12.10 -13.11
N PHE A 12 -2.68 11.19 -13.56
CA PHE A 12 -3.45 10.35 -12.64
C PHE A 12 -2.54 9.43 -11.81
N VAL A 13 -1.51 8.84 -12.43
CA VAL A 13 -0.53 8.01 -11.69
C VAL A 13 0.22 8.86 -10.67
N ILE A 14 0.67 10.06 -11.01
CA ILE A 14 1.36 10.96 -10.06
C ILE A 14 0.45 11.31 -8.89
N ILE A 15 -0.77 11.77 -9.17
CA ILE A 15 -1.74 12.18 -8.13
C ILE A 15 -2.13 10.98 -7.27
N GLY A 16 -2.45 9.84 -7.88
CA GLY A 16 -2.82 8.62 -7.16
C GLY A 16 -1.70 8.10 -6.28
N SER A 17 -0.46 8.10 -6.77
CA SER A 17 0.72 7.68 -5.99
C SER A 17 0.98 8.61 -4.81
N PHE A 18 0.78 9.92 -4.98
CA PHE A 18 0.93 10.88 -3.90
C PHE A 18 -0.14 10.70 -2.82
N ILE A 19 -1.43 10.59 -3.21
CA ILE A 19 -2.54 10.37 -2.27
C ILE A 19 -2.34 9.06 -1.49
N PHE A 20 -1.95 7.99 -2.18
CA PHE A 20 -1.65 6.70 -1.57
C PHE A 20 -0.55 6.84 -0.51
N SER A 21 0.62 7.34 -0.89
CA SER A 21 1.79 7.41 -0.01
C SER A 21 1.58 8.35 1.17
N ALA A 22 0.94 9.51 0.94
CA ALA A 22 0.57 10.43 2.00
C ALA A 22 -0.41 9.79 2.98
N GLY A 23 -1.42 9.07 2.48
CA GLY A 23 -2.39 8.33 3.31
C GLY A 23 -1.74 7.26 4.16
N VAL A 24 -0.82 6.48 3.59
CA VAL A 24 -0.07 5.44 4.32
C VAL A 24 0.75 6.04 5.46
N ASN A 25 1.56 7.05 5.19
CA ASN A 25 2.43 7.64 6.23
C ASN A 25 1.63 8.43 7.27
N THR A 26 0.63 9.20 6.84
CA THR A 26 -0.12 10.09 7.72
C THR A 26 -1.08 9.35 8.64
N PHE A 27 -1.71 8.28 8.17
CA PHE A 27 -2.79 7.61 8.93
C PHE A 27 -2.46 6.16 9.29
N ILE A 28 -1.84 5.39 8.38
CA ILE A 28 -1.59 3.96 8.62
C ILE A 28 -0.38 3.79 9.54
N ILE A 29 0.79 4.29 9.12
CA ILE A 29 2.04 4.15 9.89
C ILE A 29 1.97 4.96 11.18
N SER A 30 1.36 6.15 11.19
CA SER A 30 1.26 6.98 12.39
C SER A 30 0.40 6.37 13.50
N ALA A 31 -0.49 5.45 13.17
CA ALA A 31 -1.38 4.79 14.11
C ALA A 31 -1.03 3.31 14.35
N ASP A 32 0.17 2.88 13.95
CA ASP A 32 0.64 1.50 14.05
C ASP A 32 -0.35 0.49 13.43
N LEU A 33 -0.97 0.89 12.31
CA LEU A 33 -1.88 0.04 11.58
C LEU A 33 -1.13 -0.82 10.55
N GLY A 34 -1.62 -2.04 10.33
CA GLY A 34 -1.17 -2.89 9.24
C GLY A 34 -1.93 -2.58 7.94
N GLU A 35 -1.31 -2.88 6.82
CA GLU A 35 -1.89 -2.82 5.49
C GLU A 35 -1.71 -4.18 4.80
N GLY A 36 -2.49 -4.45 3.76
CA GLY A 36 -2.29 -5.61 2.90
C GLY A 36 -1.21 -5.36 1.83
N GLY A 37 -0.94 -6.38 1.03
CA GLY A 37 -0.07 -6.25 -0.12
C GLY A 37 1.42 -6.05 0.18
N VAL A 38 2.16 -5.61 -0.82
CA VAL A 38 3.61 -5.37 -0.70
C VAL A 38 3.91 -4.18 0.20
N THR A 39 3.07 -3.16 0.19
CA THR A 39 3.21 -2.02 1.11
C THR A 39 3.02 -2.48 2.55
N GLY A 40 2.09 -3.40 2.81
CA GLY A 40 1.95 -4.03 4.14
C GLY A 40 3.22 -4.76 4.58
N ILE A 41 3.85 -5.53 3.68
CA ILE A 41 5.15 -6.15 3.96
C ILE A 41 6.21 -5.08 4.26
N ALA A 42 6.21 -3.97 3.52
CA ALA A 42 7.14 -2.87 3.76
C ALA A 42 6.94 -2.24 5.14
N ILE A 43 5.69 -2.08 5.58
CA ILE A 43 5.34 -1.58 6.91
C ILE A 43 5.79 -2.56 7.99
N VAL A 44 5.56 -3.87 7.83
CA VAL A 44 6.03 -4.91 8.76
C VAL A 44 7.55 -4.87 8.91
N LEU A 45 8.30 -4.75 7.81
CA LEU A 45 9.76 -4.64 7.84
C LEU A 45 10.24 -3.32 8.46
N TYR A 46 9.48 -2.25 8.31
CA TYR A 46 9.77 -0.99 8.98
C TYR A 46 9.67 -1.13 10.51
N TYR A 47 8.61 -1.77 11.03
CA TYR A 47 8.47 -1.99 12.47
C TYR A 47 9.47 -3.01 13.03
N ALA A 48 9.79 -4.07 12.27
CA ALA A 48 10.71 -5.11 12.73
C ALA A 48 12.18 -4.71 12.66
N PHE A 49 12.59 -4.02 11.59
CA PHE A 49 14.00 -3.79 11.25
C PHE A 49 14.35 -2.32 10.99
N HIS A 50 13.41 -1.39 11.09
CA HIS A 50 13.55 0.03 10.77
C HIS A 50 14.03 0.30 9.33
N ILE A 51 13.68 -0.60 8.40
CA ILE A 51 13.98 -0.41 6.97
C ILE A 51 12.93 0.52 6.38
N SER A 52 13.38 1.54 5.60
CA SER A 52 12.46 2.49 4.96
C SER A 52 11.37 1.79 4.14
N PRO A 53 10.08 2.15 4.35
CA PRO A 53 8.98 1.59 3.57
C PRO A 53 9.10 1.88 2.07
N GLY A 54 9.65 3.05 1.70
CA GLY A 54 9.87 3.41 0.29
C GLY A 54 10.88 2.49 -0.39
N VAL A 55 12.01 2.22 0.25
CA VAL A 55 13.05 1.32 -0.27
C VAL A 55 12.52 -0.11 -0.38
N THR A 56 11.88 -0.60 0.67
CA THR A 56 11.32 -1.96 0.69
C THR A 56 10.26 -2.14 -0.39
N ASN A 57 9.33 -1.19 -0.49
CA ASN A 57 8.28 -1.21 -1.50
C ASN A 57 8.87 -1.21 -2.93
N PHE A 58 9.90 -0.41 -3.17
CA PHE A 58 10.58 -0.37 -4.47
C PHE A 58 11.21 -1.72 -4.82
N VAL A 59 12.00 -2.31 -3.91
CA VAL A 59 12.73 -3.56 -4.16
C VAL A 59 11.76 -4.73 -4.41
N PHE A 60 10.77 -4.91 -3.54
CA PHE A 60 9.81 -5.99 -3.71
C PHE A 60 8.98 -5.85 -4.99
N ASN A 61 8.51 -4.64 -5.29
CA ASN A 61 7.75 -4.41 -6.51
C ASN A 61 8.62 -4.54 -7.77
N ALA A 62 9.89 -4.16 -7.75
CA ALA A 62 10.80 -4.37 -8.88
C ALA A 62 10.95 -5.86 -9.19
N VAL A 63 11.12 -6.71 -8.16
CA VAL A 63 11.17 -8.17 -8.32
C VAL A 63 9.85 -8.71 -8.88
N LEU A 64 8.71 -8.28 -8.33
CA LEU A 64 7.39 -8.73 -8.79
C LEU A 64 7.09 -8.29 -10.23
N ILE A 65 7.48 -7.07 -10.61
CA ILE A 65 7.36 -6.58 -12.00
C ILE A 65 8.23 -7.41 -12.93
N ALA A 66 9.47 -7.74 -12.53
CA ALA A 66 10.36 -8.58 -13.31
C ALA A 66 9.80 -10.01 -13.53
N ILE A 67 9.13 -10.58 -12.52
CA ILE A 67 8.44 -11.87 -12.64
C ILE A 67 7.17 -11.74 -13.47
N GLY A 68 6.42 -10.66 -13.22
CA GLY A 68 5.07 -10.45 -13.75
C GLY A 68 5.00 -9.79 -15.13
N TYR A 69 6.15 -9.47 -15.76
CA TYR A 69 6.16 -8.69 -17.01
C TYR A 69 5.34 -9.31 -18.15
N LYS A 70 5.20 -10.63 -18.17
CA LYS A 70 4.42 -11.37 -19.17
C LYS A 70 2.90 -11.33 -18.94
N PHE A 71 2.45 -10.88 -17.77
CA PHE A 71 1.05 -10.89 -17.36
C PHE A 71 0.36 -9.53 -17.53
N LEU A 72 1.13 -8.48 -17.77
CA LEU A 72 0.61 -7.13 -17.98
C LEU A 72 0.75 -6.73 -19.45
N SER A 73 -0.19 -5.90 -19.94
CA SER A 73 0.00 -5.24 -21.24
C SER A 73 1.16 -4.26 -21.16
N LYS A 74 1.84 -4.00 -22.28
CA LYS A 74 2.99 -3.07 -22.34
C LYS A 74 2.67 -1.71 -21.72
N ARG A 75 1.46 -1.17 -21.98
CA ARG A 75 1.01 0.11 -21.45
C ARG A 75 0.80 0.03 -19.94
N SER A 76 0.09 -0.99 -19.45
CA SER A 76 -0.15 -1.18 -18.01
C SER A 76 1.17 -1.39 -17.27
N MET A 77 2.10 -2.13 -17.84
CA MET A 77 3.43 -2.34 -17.27
C MET A 77 4.21 -1.03 -17.12
N TYR A 78 4.23 -0.20 -18.17
CA TYR A 78 4.88 1.12 -18.10
C TYR A 78 4.29 1.99 -16.98
N LEU A 79 2.95 2.13 -16.93
CA LEU A 79 2.29 2.91 -15.90
C LEU A 79 2.48 2.32 -14.51
N THR A 80 2.57 1.01 -14.38
CA THR A 80 2.85 0.31 -13.12
C THR A 80 4.28 0.57 -12.63
N ILE A 81 5.26 0.54 -13.53
CA ILE A 81 6.65 0.90 -13.19
C ILE A 81 6.71 2.35 -12.69
N VAL A 82 6.08 3.27 -13.42
CA VAL A 82 6.02 4.69 -13.01
C VAL A 82 5.33 4.83 -11.64
N ALA A 83 4.19 4.16 -11.44
CA ALA A 83 3.48 4.17 -10.17
C ALA A 83 4.36 3.64 -9.02
N THR A 84 5.05 2.52 -9.22
CA THR A 84 5.94 1.92 -8.22
C THR A 84 7.07 2.88 -7.81
N VAL A 85 7.73 3.49 -8.79
CA VAL A 85 8.79 4.48 -8.51
C VAL A 85 8.23 5.68 -7.75
N LEU A 86 7.09 6.21 -8.17
CA LEU A 86 6.47 7.37 -7.54
C LEU A 86 5.96 7.06 -6.13
N ILE A 87 5.30 5.92 -5.92
CA ILE A 87 4.86 5.48 -4.58
C ILE A 87 6.06 5.37 -3.65
N SER A 88 7.12 4.70 -4.09
CA SER A 88 8.33 4.53 -3.26
C SER A 88 8.99 5.86 -2.94
N LEU A 89 9.08 6.76 -3.92
CA LEU A 89 9.61 8.11 -3.72
C LEU A 89 8.74 8.93 -2.76
N PHE A 90 7.43 8.91 -2.95
CA PHE A 90 6.51 9.67 -2.09
C PHE A 90 6.42 9.09 -0.68
N LEU A 91 6.51 7.77 -0.50
CA LEU A 91 6.61 7.16 0.83
C LEU A 91 7.85 7.68 1.58
N GLU A 92 8.98 7.82 0.89
CA GLU A 92 10.19 8.37 1.50
C GLU A 92 10.06 9.87 1.80
N LEU A 93 9.52 10.65 0.86
CA LEU A 93 9.35 12.11 1.03
C LEU A 93 8.32 12.48 2.10
N THR A 94 7.32 11.65 2.33
CA THR A 94 6.25 11.91 3.31
C THR A 94 6.43 11.15 4.63
N VAL A 95 7.57 10.48 4.85
CA VAL A 95 7.85 9.66 6.05
C VAL A 95 7.67 10.42 7.37
N SER A 96 7.91 11.73 7.36
CA SER A 96 7.73 12.61 8.53
C SER A 96 6.29 13.12 8.71
N TRP A 97 5.39 12.82 7.78
CA TRP A 97 3.99 13.26 7.86
C TRP A 97 3.21 12.32 8.78
N LYS A 98 3.15 12.67 10.05
CA LYS A 98 2.42 11.92 11.05
C LYS A 98 1.33 12.79 11.65
N ILE A 99 0.10 12.30 11.65
CA ILE A 99 -1.03 12.94 12.33
C ILE A 99 -1.50 12.00 13.44
N GLU A 100 -1.29 12.42 14.67
CA GLU A 100 -1.83 11.73 15.84
C GLU A 100 -3.26 12.23 16.08
N THR A 101 -4.25 11.51 15.56
CA THR A 101 -5.67 11.86 15.76
C THR A 101 -6.16 11.44 17.16
N GLY A 102 -5.39 10.66 17.89
CA GLY A 102 -5.78 10.05 19.16
C GLY A 102 -6.87 8.98 19.04
N ASN A 103 -7.36 8.68 17.85
CA ASN A 103 -8.41 7.69 17.62
C ASN A 103 -8.04 6.77 16.45
N ILE A 104 -7.78 5.50 16.77
CA ILE A 104 -7.36 4.48 15.82
C ILE A 104 -8.41 4.24 14.71
N LEU A 105 -9.70 4.36 15.05
CA LEU A 105 -10.78 4.18 14.06
C LEU A 105 -10.79 5.31 13.03
N VAL A 106 -10.53 6.54 13.46
CA VAL A 106 -10.41 7.70 12.57
C VAL A 106 -9.25 7.48 11.61
N ASN A 107 -8.10 7.07 12.13
CA ASN A 107 -6.92 6.77 11.31
C ASN A 107 -7.18 5.61 10.33
N ALA A 108 -7.85 4.55 10.76
CA ALA A 108 -8.19 3.42 9.89
C ALA A 108 -9.13 3.84 8.75
N VAL A 109 -10.16 4.65 9.04
CA VAL A 109 -11.12 5.11 8.03
C VAL A 109 -10.46 6.07 7.04
N PHE A 110 -9.77 7.11 7.51
CA PHE A 110 -9.13 8.09 6.63
C PHE A 110 -7.93 7.48 5.88
N GLY A 111 -7.17 6.59 6.52
CA GLY A 111 -6.11 5.83 5.88
C GLY A 111 -6.65 4.95 4.77
N GLY A 112 -7.64 4.12 5.06
CA GLY A 112 -8.29 3.26 4.06
C GLY A 112 -8.91 4.03 2.90
N MET A 113 -9.57 5.18 3.17
CA MET A 113 -10.10 6.07 2.13
C MET A 113 -8.99 6.64 1.24
N SER A 114 -7.91 7.14 1.84
CA SER A 114 -6.79 7.72 1.09
C SER A 114 -6.09 6.68 0.23
N VAL A 115 -5.80 5.51 0.81
CA VAL A 115 -5.19 4.37 0.09
C VAL A 115 -6.10 3.91 -1.05
N GLY A 116 -7.39 3.70 -0.77
CA GLY A 116 -8.36 3.27 -1.77
C GLY A 116 -8.53 4.29 -2.92
N LEU A 117 -8.58 5.58 -2.61
CA LEU A 117 -8.62 6.64 -3.62
C LEU A 117 -7.34 6.67 -4.45
N GLY A 118 -6.17 6.58 -3.82
CA GLY A 118 -4.89 6.55 -4.52
C GLY A 118 -4.79 5.38 -5.49
N ILE A 119 -5.13 4.17 -5.05
CA ILE A 119 -5.18 2.97 -5.89
C ILE A 119 -6.20 3.15 -7.02
N GLY A 120 -7.40 3.64 -6.70
CA GLY A 120 -8.47 3.84 -7.68
C GLY A 120 -8.04 4.79 -8.81
N VAL A 121 -7.37 5.88 -8.50
CA VAL A 121 -6.87 6.86 -9.49
C VAL A 121 -5.77 6.22 -10.37
N ILE A 122 -4.84 5.43 -9.80
CA ILE A 122 -3.82 4.71 -10.57
C ILE A 122 -4.46 3.70 -11.52
N VAL A 123 -5.47 2.95 -11.05
CA VAL A 123 -6.19 1.95 -11.86
C VAL A 123 -6.99 2.60 -12.98
N LEU A 124 -7.60 3.77 -12.76
CA LEU A 124 -8.29 4.55 -13.81
C LEU A 124 -7.34 4.97 -14.93
N ALA A 125 -6.07 5.21 -14.63
CA ALA A 125 -5.05 5.44 -15.64
C ALA A 125 -4.66 4.18 -16.45
N GLY A 126 -5.01 2.99 -15.95
CA GLY A 126 -4.63 1.69 -16.51
C GLY A 126 -3.34 1.13 -15.93
N GLY A 127 -2.81 1.75 -14.88
CA GLY A 127 -1.71 1.24 -14.07
C GLY A 127 -2.20 0.31 -12.94
N THR A 128 -1.28 -0.08 -12.10
CA THR A 128 -1.54 -0.79 -10.83
C THR A 128 -0.41 -0.45 -9.86
N THR A 129 -0.61 -0.69 -8.58
CA THR A 129 0.42 -0.55 -7.55
C THR A 129 1.47 -1.67 -7.59
N ALA A 130 1.50 -2.51 -8.63
CA ALA A 130 2.26 -3.76 -8.73
C ALA A 130 1.85 -4.76 -7.61
N GLY A 131 2.71 -4.98 -6.65
CA GLY A 131 2.39 -5.73 -5.43
C GLY A 131 1.68 -7.05 -5.67
N THR A 132 0.78 -7.36 -4.76
CA THR A 132 -0.07 -8.56 -4.80
C THR A 132 -0.94 -8.67 -6.03
N THR A 133 -1.19 -7.56 -6.76
CA THR A 133 -1.94 -7.59 -8.03
C THR A 133 -1.24 -8.46 -9.09
N ILE A 134 0.09 -8.46 -9.13
CA ILE A 134 0.85 -9.32 -10.05
C ILE A 134 0.70 -10.78 -9.64
N LEU A 135 0.83 -11.08 -8.34
CA LEU A 135 0.63 -12.42 -7.81
C LEU A 135 -0.79 -12.94 -8.08
N ALA A 136 -1.79 -12.07 -7.88
CA ALA A 136 -3.18 -12.41 -8.16
C ALA A 136 -3.43 -12.70 -9.65
N ARG A 137 -2.78 -11.98 -10.57
CA ARG A 137 -2.86 -12.26 -12.02
C ARG A 137 -2.18 -13.59 -12.37
N ILE A 138 -1.08 -13.91 -11.71
CA ILE A 138 -0.39 -15.19 -11.87
C ILE A 138 -1.30 -16.33 -11.37
N ALA A 139 -1.86 -16.19 -10.17
CA ALA A 139 -2.80 -17.15 -9.61
C ALA A 139 -4.04 -17.35 -10.52
N ASN A 140 -4.61 -16.28 -11.04
CA ASN A 140 -5.72 -16.36 -12.00
C ASN A 140 -5.36 -17.18 -13.24
N LYS A 141 -4.15 -16.98 -13.78
CA LYS A 141 -3.73 -17.68 -15.01
C LYS A 141 -3.45 -19.17 -14.80
N TYR A 142 -2.88 -19.56 -13.67
CA TYR A 142 -2.42 -20.94 -13.45
C TYR A 142 -3.34 -21.76 -12.55
N LEU A 143 -4.09 -21.12 -11.66
CA LEU A 143 -4.96 -21.79 -10.68
C LEU A 143 -6.46 -21.56 -10.97
N ASP A 144 -6.77 -20.79 -12.02
CA ASP A 144 -8.16 -20.43 -12.42
C ASP A 144 -8.96 -19.73 -11.31
N VAL A 145 -8.27 -19.11 -10.35
CA VAL A 145 -8.88 -18.34 -9.26
C VAL A 145 -9.12 -16.92 -9.74
N SER A 146 -10.29 -16.35 -9.50
CA SER A 146 -10.55 -14.97 -9.91
C SER A 146 -9.62 -13.97 -9.20
N THR A 147 -9.16 -12.96 -9.93
CA THR A 147 -8.20 -11.96 -9.43
C THR A 147 -8.61 -11.31 -8.09
N PRO A 148 -9.88 -10.93 -7.86
CA PRO A 148 -10.28 -10.35 -6.57
C PRO A 148 -10.11 -11.31 -5.37
N TYR A 149 -10.43 -12.61 -5.54
CA TYR A 149 -10.23 -13.58 -4.46
C TYR A 149 -8.76 -13.86 -4.19
N ALA A 150 -7.94 -13.92 -5.24
CA ALA A 150 -6.50 -14.08 -5.09
C ALA A 150 -5.87 -12.86 -4.38
N LEU A 151 -6.30 -11.63 -4.72
CA LEU A 151 -5.87 -10.42 -4.01
C LEU A 151 -6.23 -10.49 -2.53
N LEU A 152 -7.51 -10.76 -2.23
CA LEU A 152 -7.97 -10.88 -0.84
C LEU A 152 -7.16 -11.92 -0.06
N PHE A 153 -6.86 -13.07 -0.67
CA PHE A 153 -6.07 -14.13 -0.04
C PHE A 153 -4.66 -13.66 0.31
N PHE A 154 -3.93 -13.05 -0.65
CA PHE A 154 -2.58 -12.55 -0.39
C PHE A 154 -2.58 -11.40 0.62
N ASP A 155 -3.54 -10.49 0.55
CA ASP A 155 -3.64 -9.37 1.47
C ASP A 155 -3.96 -9.85 2.90
N LEU A 156 -4.82 -10.85 3.06
CA LEU A 156 -5.10 -11.46 4.37
C LEU A 156 -3.87 -12.14 4.98
N ILE A 157 -3.03 -12.80 4.17
CA ILE A 157 -1.76 -13.37 4.66
C ILE A 157 -0.86 -12.27 5.21
N VAL A 158 -0.70 -11.17 4.47
CA VAL A 158 0.14 -10.05 4.91
C VAL A 158 -0.41 -9.42 6.19
N VAL A 159 -1.73 -9.19 6.26
CA VAL A 159 -2.38 -8.67 7.47
C VAL A 159 -2.19 -9.62 8.65
N ALA A 160 -2.35 -10.93 8.46
CA ALA A 160 -2.12 -11.92 9.52
C ALA A 160 -0.67 -11.90 10.03
N ILE A 161 0.31 -11.76 9.14
CA ILE A 161 1.72 -11.59 9.53
C ILE A 161 1.91 -10.25 10.27
N SER A 162 1.29 -9.18 9.82
CA SER A 162 1.42 -7.87 10.46
C SER A 162 0.97 -7.88 11.92
N LEU A 163 -0.06 -8.66 12.26
CA LEU A 163 -0.53 -8.82 13.64
C LEU A 163 0.50 -9.42 14.59
N THR A 164 1.50 -10.13 14.08
CA THR A 164 2.57 -10.72 14.89
C THR A 164 3.74 -9.78 15.13
N VAL A 165 3.89 -8.75 14.30
CA VAL A 165 5.06 -7.85 14.31
C VAL A 165 4.69 -6.45 14.77
N ILE A 166 3.53 -5.95 14.34
CA ILE A 166 3.05 -4.63 14.76
C ILE A 166 2.45 -4.79 16.15
N PRO A 167 3.00 -4.12 17.18
CA PRO A 167 2.42 -4.17 18.50
C PRO A 167 1.04 -3.53 18.44
N VAL A 168 0.02 -4.38 18.42
CA VAL A 168 -1.37 -3.91 18.57
C VAL A 168 -1.45 -3.38 19.98
N SER A 169 -1.45 -2.07 20.13
CA SER A 169 -1.54 -1.39 21.42
C SER A 169 -2.93 -1.64 22.00
N TYR A 170 -3.15 -2.83 22.56
CA TYR A 170 -4.33 -3.12 23.40
C TYR A 170 -4.30 -2.35 24.75
N THR A 171 -3.32 -1.46 24.93
CA THR A 171 -2.97 -0.92 26.26
C THR A 171 -3.73 0.34 26.63
N HIS A 172 -4.78 0.74 25.95
CA HIS A 172 -5.59 1.88 26.43
C HIS A 172 -7.05 1.55 26.74
N LEU A 173 -7.35 0.27 27.01
CA LEU A 173 -8.49 -0.12 27.83
C LEU A 173 -8.05 -0.45 29.27
N THR A 174 -7.01 0.18 29.76
CA THR A 174 -6.88 0.31 31.21
C THR A 174 -7.90 1.33 31.65
N LEU A 175 -9.01 0.83 32.18
CA LEU A 175 -9.90 1.57 33.06
C LEU A 175 -9.07 2.48 33.97
N PRO A 176 -9.46 3.75 34.16
CA PRO A 176 -8.84 4.58 35.17
C PRO A 176 -9.04 3.87 36.51
N THR A 177 -8.03 3.14 36.94
CA THR A 177 -7.99 2.73 38.37
C THR A 177 -7.78 4.01 39.13
N ASN A 178 -8.87 4.55 39.67
CA ASN A 178 -8.83 5.49 40.77
C ASN A 178 -7.87 4.92 41.83
N ARG A 179 -6.67 5.46 41.89
CA ARG A 179 -5.88 5.49 43.11
C ARG A 179 -5.88 6.93 43.59
N GLU A 180 -7.01 7.29 44.20
CA GLU A 180 -7.00 8.27 45.26
C GLU A 180 -6.93 7.47 46.56
N VAL A 181 -5.81 7.52 47.24
CA VAL A 181 -5.65 7.59 48.70
C VAL A 181 -4.34 8.31 48.98
#